data_58b9ce2ee90893bada4ca0db837cb33c
#
_entry.id   58b9ce2ee90893bada4ca0db837cb33c
#
_cell.length_a   1.000
_cell.length_b   1.000
_cell.length_c   1.000
_cell.angle_alpha   90.00
_cell.angle_beta   90.00
_cell.angle_gamma   90.00
#
_symmetry.space_group_name_H-M   'P 1'
#
loop_
_entity.id
_entity.type
_entity.pdbx_description
1 polymer ?
#
loop_
_entity_poly.entity_id
_entity_poly.type
_entity_poly.pdbx_seq_one_letter_code
_entity_poly.pdbx_strand_id
1 'polypeptide(L)'
;YDSEFIEGEKDCTSYMKGMFDDWQAQGITSVLHEKKGGYAFNKDSIKALENKSTSNGVQVMKGVKVTGFKRGSNSKAVTGVETDKGTVECEQVVIGAGPWARDFWNMLELPKTANIKGKDGKMHETNMWTYWMLQEGVIGVDADFLKMNNGQQPPVIHVDSTAPLY
;
A
#
# COMPACT_ATOMS: atom_id res chain seq x y z
N TYR A 1 4.50 -17.98 -15.21
CA TYR A 1 5.00 -16.61 -15.25
C TYR A 1 5.81 -16.43 -16.53
N ASP A 2 5.64 -15.31 -17.19
CA ASP A 2 6.40 -14.97 -18.40
C ASP A 2 7.40 -13.87 -17.99
N SER A 3 8.46 -14.31 -17.33
CA SER A 3 9.49 -13.42 -16.77
C SER A 3 10.87 -13.77 -17.30
N GLU A 4 11.74 -12.80 -17.35
CA GLU A 4 13.14 -12.92 -17.74
C GLU A 4 14.01 -12.37 -16.60
N PHE A 5 15.02 -13.15 -16.22
CA PHE A 5 15.96 -12.76 -15.17
C PHE A 5 17.34 -12.59 -15.79
N ILE A 6 17.92 -11.41 -15.59
CA ILE A 6 19.24 -11.02 -16.09
C ILE A 6 20.13 -10.75 -14.88
N GLU A 7 21.34 -11.28 -14.89
CA GLU A 7 22.31 -11.13 -13.82
C GLU A 7 23.63 -10.58 -14.38
N GLY A 8 24.29 -9.76 -13.59
CA GLY A 8 25.54 -9.09 -13.96
C GLY A 8 25.31 -7.66 -14.45
N GLU A 9 26.11 -6.72 -13.92
CA GLU A 9 25.92 -5.27 -14.17
C GLU A 9 25.95 -4.91 -15.66
N LYS A 10 26.87 -5.52 -16.41
CA LYS A 10 27.02 -5.25 -17.86
C LYS A 10 25.79 -5.70 -18.63
N ASP A 11 25.29 -6.89 -18.34
CA ASP A 11 24.16 -7.48 -19.05
C ASP A 11 22.86 -6.80 -18.65
N CYS A 12 22.70 -6.47 -17.37
CA CYS A 12 21.59 -5.65 -16.88
C CYS A 12 21.55 -4.28 -17.55
N THR A 13 22.70 -3.57 -17.61
CA THR A 13 22.80 -2.28 -18.26
C THR A 13 22.44 -2.37 -19.75
N SER A 14 22.94 -3.37 -20.45
CA SER A 14 22.64 -3.61 -21.86
C SER A 14 21.15 -3.87 -22.09
N TYR A 15 20.56 -4.72 -21.23
CA TYR A 15 19.14 -5.06 -21.28
C TYR A 15 18.26 -3.82 -21.07
N MET A 16 18.56 -3.04 -20.03
CA MET A 16 17.79 -1.84 -19.69
C MET A 16 17.91 -0.76 -20.78
N LYS A 17 19.08 -0.59 -21.38
CA LYS A 17 19.26 0.31 -22.53
C LYS A 17 18.50 -0.14 -23.77
N GLY A 18 18.26 -1.42 -23.92
CA GLY A 18 17.42 -1.97 -24.99
C GLY A 18 15.93 -1.65 -24.79
N MET A 19 15.51 -1.42 -23.56
CA MET A 19 14.13 -1.08 -23.20
C MET A 19 13.88 0.43 -23.08
N PHE A 20 14.90 1.18 -22.64
CA PHE A 20 14.80 2.61 -22.32
C PHE A 20 15.87 3.40 -23.05
N ASP A 21 15.48 4.36 -23.88
CA ASP A 21 16.39 5.16 -24.70
C ASP A 21 17.42 5.95 -23.87
N ASP A 22 17.04 6.41 -22.69
CA ASP A 22 17.80 7.30 -21.83
C ASP A 22 18.23 6.66 -20.50
N TRP A 23 18.32 5.33 -20.46
CA TRP A 23 18.72 4.64 -19.25
C TRP A 23 20.10 5.08 -18.74
N GLN A 24 20.15 5.64 -17.54
CA GLN A 24 21.36 6.18 -16.93
C GLN A 24 21.72 5.55 -15.59
N ALA A 25 20.86 4.73 -15.01
CA ALA A 25 21.15 4.10 -13.74
C ALA A 25 22.36 3.15 -13.86
N GLN A 26 23.21 3.16 -12.84
CA GLN A 26 24.43 2.36 -12.75
C GLN A 26 24.33 1.46 -11.51
N GLY A 27 25.19 0.42 -11.47
CA GLY A 27 25.27 -0.49 -10.33
C GLY A 27 24.11 -1.48 -10.22
N ILE A 28 23.29 -1.63 -11.27
CA ILE A 28 22.21 -2.62 -11.30
C ILE A 28 22.84 -4.00 -11.56
N THR A 29 22.78 -4.87 -10.59
CA THR A 29 23.40 -6.21 -10.64
C THR A 29 22.45 -7.32 -11.04
N SER A 30 21.15 -7.07 -10.95
CA SER A 30 20.12 -8.01 -11.42
C SER A 30 18.86 -7.28 -11.87
N VAL A 31 18.20 -7.81 -12.89
CA VAL A 31 16.92 -7.34 -13.40
C VAL A 31 15.97 -8.52 -13.51
N LEU A 32 14.78 -8.38 -12.94
CA LEU A 32 13.65 -9.26 -13.18
C LEU A 32 12.62 -8.51 -14.02
N HIS A 33 12.46 -8.92 -15.27
CA HIS A 33 11.44 -8.40 -16.16
C HIS A 33 10.22 -9.31 -16.19
N GLU A 34 9.13 -8.89 -15.59
CA GLU A 34 7.83 -9.55 -15.66
C GLU A 34 7.08 -9.05 -16.92
N LYS A 35 7.09 -9.85 -18.00
CA LYS A 35 6.58 -9.42 -19.32
C LYS A 35 5.06 -9.22 -19.38
N LYS A 36 4.34 -9.82 -18.42
CA LYS A 36 2.89 -9.64 -18.26
C LYS A 36 2.52 -8.79 -17.05
N GLY A 37 3.50 -8.17 -16.43
CA GLY A 37 3.29 -7.20 -15.37
C GLY A 37 2.67 -5.91 -15.91
N GLY A 38 2.27 -5.06 -14.99
CA GLY A 38 1.67 -3.78 -15.34
C GLY A 38 1.38 -2.96 -14.10
N TYR A 39 0.71 -1.84 -14.31
CA TYR A 39 0.24 -0.97 -13.25
C TYR A 39 -1.22 -0.56 -13.50
N ALA A 40 -1.90 -0.19 -12.44
CA ALA A 40 -3.23 0.37 -12.52
C ALA A 40 -3.20 1.83 -12.05
N PHE A 41 -3.94 2.69 -12.75
CA PHE A 41 -4.16 4.06 -12.27
C PHE A 41 -4.99 4.01 -11.00
N ASN A 42 -4.39 4.36 -9.87
CA ASN A 42 -5.01 4.24 -8.56
C ASN A 42 -6.32 5.04 -8.44
N LYS A 43 -6.37 6.26 -8.97
CA LYS A 43 -7.58 7.11 -8.95
C LYS A 43 -8.73 6.47 -9.71
N ASP A 44 -8.48 5.94 -10.90
CA ASP A 44 -9.50 5.29 -11.73
C ASP A 44 -9.95 3.97 -11.12
N SER A 45 -9.02 3.21 -10.54
CA SER A 45 -9.31 1.97 -9.81
C SER A 45 -10.22 2.23 -8.61
N ILE A 46 -9.91 3.23 -7.79
CA ILE A 46 -10.76 3.61 -6.64
C ILE A 46 -12.14 4.10 -7.10
N LYS A 47 -12.20 4.91 -8.17
CA LYS A 47 -13.47 5.38 -8.72
C LYS A 47 -14.31 4.22 -9.26
N ALA A 48 -13.70 3.26 -9.95
CA ALA A 48 -14.38 2.08 -10.44
C ALA A 48 -14.93 1.22 -9.29
N LEU A 49 -14.16 1.03 -8.22
CA LEU A 49 -14.59 0.34 -7.01
C LEU A 49 -15.76 1.07 -6.31
N GLU A 50 -15.71 2.39 -6.22
CA GLU A 50 -16.80 3.19 -5.68
C GLU A 50 -18.07 3.01 -6.50
N ASN A 51 -17.97 3.14 -7.81
CA ASN A 51 -19.11 2.95 -8.71
C ASN A 51 -19.71 1.54 -8.58
N LYS A 52 -18.85 0.53 -8.50
CA LYS A 52 -19.27 -0.86 -8.30
C LYS A 52 -19.97 -1.06 -6.96
N SER A 53 -19.44 -0.47 -5.90
CA SER A 53 -20.03 -0.56 -4.55
C SER A 53 -21.38 0.12 -4.49
N THR A 54 -21.50 1.34 -5.01
CA THR A 54 -22.76 2.08 -5.00
C THR A 54 -23.84 1.42 -5.86
N SER A 55 -23.45 0.82 -7.00
CA SER A 55 -24.39 0.04 -7.84
C SER A 55 -24.92 -1.23 -7.15
N ASN A 56 -24.23 -1.70 -6.11
CA ASN A 56 -24.67 -2.82 -5.27
C ASN A 56 -25.34 -2.36 -3.95
N GLY A 57 -25.75 -1.09 -3.87
CA GLY A 57 -26.50 -0.56 -2.73
C GLY A 57 -25.63 -0.08 -1.54
N VAL A 58 -24.31 -0.06 -1.68
CA VAL A 58 -23.44 0.49 -0.64
C VAL A 58 -23.56 2.01 -0.60
N GLN A 59 -23.80 2.58 0.57
CA GLN A 59 -23.77 4.02 0.78
C GLN A 59 -22.35 4.48 1.09
N VAL A 60 -21.80 5.34 0.24
CA VAL A 60 -20.48 5.93 0.39
C VAL A 60 -20.61 7.34 0.96
N MET A 61 -20.15 7.56 2.19
CA MET A 61 -20.20 8.86 2.87
C MET A 61 -18.84 9.55 2.74
N LYS A 62 -18.72 10.46 1.77
CA LYS A 62 -17.47 11.23 1.56
C LYS A 62 -17.38 12.45 2.47
N GLY A 63 -16.16 12.84 2.83
CA GLY A 63 -15.92 14.01 3.67
C GLY A 63 -16.51 13.87 5.07
N VAL A 64 -16.59 12.64 5.58
CA VAL A 64 -17.00 12.30 6.93
C VAL A 64 -15.79 11.77 7.68
N LYS A 65 -15.49 12.38 8.84
CA LYS A 65 -14.38 11.97 9.68
C LYS A 65 -14.90 11.10 10.81
N VAL A 66 -14.35 9.92 10.96
CA VAL A 66 -14.58 9.06 12.13
C VAL A 66 -13.85 9.66 13.34
N THR A 67 -14.55 9.84 14.43
CA THR A 67 -14.04 10.44 15.67
C THR A 67 -13.99 9.45 16.84
N GLY A 68 -14.69 8.31 16.74
CA GLY A 68 -14.72 7.30 17.78
C GLY A 68 -15.62 6.11 17.45
N PHE A 69 -15.86 5.31 18.48
CA PHE A 69 -16.71 4.13 18.40
C PHE A 69 -17.69 4.11 19.59
N LYS A 70 -18.96 3.94 19.28
CA LYS A 70 -19.98 3.69 20.29
C LYS A 70 -19.88 2.25 20.78
N ARG A 71 -19.93 2.06 22.09
CA ARG A 71 -19.91 0.74 22.73
C ARG A 71 -21.24 0.48 23.44
N GLY A 72 -21.61 -0.79 23.53
CA GLY A 72 -22.77 -1.21 24.31
C GLY A 72 -22.56 -0.95 25.81
N SER A 73 -23.64 -0.61 26.53
CA SER A 73 -23.63 -0.13 27.92
C SER A 73 -22.93 -1.07 28.91
N ASN A 74 -22.87 -2.37 28.63
CA ASN A 74 -22.25 -3.38 29.49
C ASN A 74 -21.32 -4.35 28.70
N SER A 75 -20.86 -3.97 27.53
CA SER A 75 -20.04 -4.83 26.71
C SER A 75 -18.92 -4.04 26.01
N LYS A 76 -17.86 -4.77 25.65
CA LYS A 76 -16.80 -4.23 24.79
C LYS A 76 -17.20 -4.20 23.31
N ALA A 77 -18.40 -4.68 22.96
CA ALA A 77 -18.88 -4.72 21.60
C ALA A 77 -19.08 -3.31 21.05
N VAL A 78 -18.60 -3.08 19.84
CA VAL A 78 -18.87 -1.86 19.09
C VAL A 78 -20.29 -1.94 18.54
N THR A 79 -21.09 -0.91 18.78
CA THR A 79 -22.50 -0.81 18.34
C THR A 79 -22.73 0.34 17.40
N GLY A 80 -21.67 1.11 17.08
CA GLY A 80 -21.75 2.21 16.16
C GLY A 80 -20.41 2.89 15.94
N VAL A 81 -20.37 3.70 14.90
CA VAL A 81 -19.23 4.56 14.55
C VAL A 81 -19.61 6.01 14.78
N GLU A 82 -18.85 6.71 15.58
CA GLU A 82 -19.02 8.13 15.84
C GLU A 82 -18.29 8.93 14.76
N THR A 83 -18.95 9.94 14.22
CA THR A 83 -18.38 10.79 13.17
C THR A 83 -18.63 12.27 13.50
N ASP A 84 -17.93 13.16 12.80
CA ASP A 84 -18.14 14.61 12.85
C ASP A 84 -19.52 15.06 12.33
N LYS A 85 -20.32 14.14 11.78
CA LYS A 85 -21.67 14.39 11.26
C LYS A 85 -22.76 13.55 11.92
N GLY A 86 -22.42 12.90 13.03
CA GLY A 86 -23.34 12.07 13.80
C GLY A 86 -22.88 10.63 13.91
N THR A 87 -23.69 9.79 14.55
CA THR A 87 -23.37 8.38 14.81
C THR A 87 -24.06 7.48 13.79
N VAL A 88 -23.32 6.52 13.27
CA VAL A 88 -23.85 5.43 12.42
C VAL A 88 -23.92 4.18 13.29
N GLU A 89 -25.13 3.72 13.55
CA GLU A 89 -25.36 2.47 14.28
C GLU A 89 -25.02 1.27 13.38
N CYS A 90 -24.34 0.27 13.93
CA CYS A 90 -23.95 -0.93 13.19
C CYS A 90 -23.67 -2.11 14.12
N GLU A 91 -23.81 -3.32 13.61
CA GLU A 91 -23.48 -4.56 14.33
C GLU A 91 -22.03 -4.99 14.11
N GLN A 92 -21.43 -4.57 13.01
CA GLN A 92 -20.06 -4.88 12.64
C GLN A 92 -19.37 -3.68 12.01
N VAL A 93 -18.07 -3.54 12.30
CA VAL A 93 -17.22 -2.51 11.71
C VAL A 93 -16.01 -3.17 11.09
N VAL A 94 -15.72 -2.80 9.84
CA VAL A 94 -14.48 -3.18 9.16
C VAL A 94 -13.61 -1.94 9.02
N ILE A 95 -12.41 -1.98 9.58
CA ILE A 95 -11.46 -0.88 9.53
C ILE A 95 -10.50 -1.10 8.37
N GLY A 96 -10.77 -0.47 7.23
CA GLY A 96 -9.93 -0.50 6.03
C GLY A 96 -9.13 0.79 5.83
N ALA A 97 -8.57 1.34 6.90
CA ALA A 97 -8.02 2.70 6.94
C ALA A 97 -6.54 2.79 6.48
N GLY A 98 -5.97 1.72 5.93
CA GLY A 98 -4.56 1.72 5.48
C GLY A 98 -3.60 2.19 6.59
N PRO A 99 -2.70 3.15 6.32
CA PRO A 99 -1.72 3.63 7.32
C PRO A 99 -2.35 4.24 8.58
N TRP A 100 -3.58 4.70 8.51
CA TRP A 100 -4.33 5.27 9.66
C TRP A 100 -5.01 4.22 10.53
N ALA A 101 -4.92 2.93 10.23
CA ALA A 101 -5.50 1.85 11.04
C ALA A 101 -5.05 1.92 12.51
N ARG A 102 -3.84 2.42 12.77
CA ARG A 102 -3.30 2.64 14.11
C ARG A 102 -4.11 3.63 14.94
N ASP A 103 -4.63 4.69 14.33
CA ASP A 103 -5.45 5.68 15.03
C ASP A 103 -6.74 5.04 15.54
N PHE A 104 -7.37 4.21 14.71
CA PHE A 104 -8.56 3.44 15.10
C PHE A 104 -8.26 2.39 16.17
N TRP A 105 -7.07 1.77 16.10
CA TRP A 105 -6.61 0.85 17.14
C TRP A 105 -6.50 1.55 18.50
N ASN A 106 -5.97 2.77 18.52
CA ASN A 106 -5.87 3.59 19.71
C ASN A 106 -7.26 4.06 20.22
N MET A 107 -8.16 4.43 19.30
CA MET A 107 -9.56 4.79 19.65
C MET A 107 -10.30 3.61 20.29
N LEU A 108 -9.98 2.39 19.88
CA LEU A 108 -10.55 1.17 20.45
C LEU A 108 -9.83 0.70 21.73
N GLU A 109 -8.77 1.39 22.16
CA GLU A 109 -7.97 1.04 23.35
C GLU A 109 -7.44 -0.40 23.31
N LEU A 110 -7.09 -0.87 22.12
CA LEU A 110 -6.56 -2.21 21.92
C LEU A 110 -5.09 -2.31 22.37
N PRO A 111 -4.60 -3.53 22.70
CA PRO A 111 -3.23 -3.73 23.17
C PRO A 111 -2.20 -3.16 22.20
N LYS A 112 -1.17 -2.49 22.73
CA LYS A 112 -0.08 -1.93 21.93
C LYS A 112 1.07 -2.91 21.68
N THR A 113 1.09 -3.99 22.44
CA THR A 113 2.09 -5.05 22.36
C THR A 113 1.41 -6.40 22.17
N ALA A 114 2.13 -7.33 21.57
CA ALA A 114 1.73 -8.72 21.45
C ALA A 114 2.91 -9.63 21.76
N ASN A 115 2.62 -10.81 22.30
CA ASN A 115 3.60 -11.86 22.49
C ASN A 115 3.63 -12.75 21.25
N ILE A 116 4.76 -12.80 20.55
CA ILE A 116 4.97 -13.65 19.39
C ILE A 116 6.06 -14.67 19.66
N LYS A 117 5.93 -15.87 19.10
CA LYS A 117 6.97 -16.89 19.18
C LYS A 117 8.04 -16.61 18.14
N GLY A 118 9.25 -16.35 18.61
CA GLY A 118 10.43 -16.13 17.77
C GLY A 118 10.98 -17.42 17.14
N LYS A 119 11.95 -17.26 16.24
CA LYS A 119 12.68 -18.39 15.62
C LYS A 119 13.46 -19.22 16.65
N ASP A 120 13.80 -18.64 17.79
CA ASP A 120 14.45 -19.29 18.94
C ASP A 120 13.48 -20.15 19.77
N GLY A 121 12.21 -20.20 19.39
CA GLY A 121 11.15 -20.93 20.08
C GLY A 121 10.63 -20.23 21.33
N LYS A 122 11.17 -19.08 21.72
CA LYS A 122 10.74 -18.31 22.90
C LYS A 122 9.65 -17.29 22.55
N MET A 123 8.90 -16.90 23.56
CA MET A 123 7.92 -15.81 23.44
C MET A 123 8.63 -14.47 23.65
N HIS A 124 8.42 -13.56 22.73
CA HIS A 124 8.93 -12.19 22.76
C HIS A 124 7.78 -11.21 22.76
N GLU A 125 7.75 -10.29 23.71
CA GLU A 125 6.85 -9.16 23.64
C GLU A 125 7.37 -8.18 22.59
N THR A 126 6.52 -7.81 21.65
CA THR A 126 6.85 -6.88 20.57
C THR A 126 5.73 -5.86 20.36
N ASN A 127 6.08 -4.72 19.82
CA ASN A 127 5.09 -3.72 19.44
C ASN A 127 4.20 -4.25 18.31
N MET A 128 2.90 -3.99 18.41
CA MET A 128 1.92 -4.35 17.37
C MET A 128 2.17 -3.60 16.06
N TRP A 129 2.81 -2.44 16.13
CA TRP A 129 3.03 -1.56 15.01
C TRP A 129 4.51 -1.22 14.87
N THR A 130 5.05 -1.42 13.67
CA THR A 130 6.33 -0.87 13.25
C THR A 130 6.07 0.40 12.44
N TYR A 131 6.96 1.39 12.59
CA TYR A 131 6.94 2.58 11.74
C TYR A 131 7.61 2.25 10.41
N TRP A 132 6.83 2.39 9.33
CA TRP A 132 7.40 2.47 7.99
C TRP A 132 7.39 3.94 7.59
N MET A 133 8.54 4.47 7.25
CA MET A 133 8.57 5.75 6.54
C MET A 133 8.20 5.46 5.09
N LEU A 134 6.98 5.78 4.73
CA LEU A 134 6.56 5.81 3.33
C LEU A 134 6.93 7.18 2.78
N GLN A 135 7.86 7.22 1.83
CA GLN A 135 8.12 8.41 1.07
C GLN A 135 7.24 8.37 -0.18
N GLU A 136 6.13 9.09 -0.16
CA GLU A 136 5.31 9.32 -1.34
C GLU A 136 5.92 10.47 -2.16
N GLY A 137 6.38 10.14 -3.37
CA GLY A 137 6.74 11.12 -4.37
C GLY A 137 5.71 11.11 -5.49
N VAL A 138 5.20 12.27 -5.87
CA VAL A 138 4.52 12.40 -7.15
C VAL A 138 5.61 12.47 -8.21
N ILE A 139 5.84 11.37 -8.90
CA ILE A 139 6.59 11.39 -10.15
C ILE A 139 5.72 12.19 -11.11
N GLY A 140 6.18 13.41 -11.47
CA GLY A 140 5.45 14.30 -12.36
C GLY A 140 5.07 13.57 -13.63
N VAL A 141 3.78 13.48 -13.87
CA VAL A 141 3.24 12.81 -15.04
C VAL A 141 3.21 13.85 -16.17
N ASP A 142 4.38 14.17 -16.70
CA ASP A 142 4.45 14.80 -17.99
C ASP A 142 4.36 13.69 -19.05
N ALA A 143 3.34 13.77 -19.92
CA ALA A 143 3.12 12.78 -20.95
C ALA A 143 4.33 12.59 -21.86
N ASP A 144 5.20 13.59 -21.96
CA ASP A 144 6.43 13.51 -22.74
C ASP A 144 7.52 12.68 -22.06
N PHE A 145 7.54 12.63 -20.73
CA PHE A 145 8.43 11.72 -19.97
C PHE A 145 7.96 10.26 -19.95
N LEU A 146 6.74 10.00 -20.37
CA LEU A 146 6.18 8.63 -20.44
C LEU A 146 6.39 7.99 -21.81
N LYS A 147 7.05 8.67 -22.76
CA LYS A 147 7.35 8.11 -24.08
C LYS A 147 8.58 7.22 -23.98
N MET A 148 8.36 5.96 -24.24
CA MET A 148 9.38 4.94 -24.42
C MET A 148 9.45 4.56 -25.89
N ASN A 149 10.47 3.80 -26.31
CA ASN A 149 10.69 3.33 -27.69
C ASN A 149 9.44 2.79 -28.38
N ASN A 150 8.51 2.26 -27.63
CA ASN A 150 7.24 1.69 -28.13
C ASN A 150 6.00 2.44 -27.63
N GLY A 151 6.17 3.62 -27.01
CA GLY A 151 5.07 4.38 -26.41
C GLY A 151 4.49 3.79 -25.13
N GLN A 152 5.12 2.77 -24.57
CA GLN A 152 4.69 2.11 -23.33
C GLN A 152 5.81 2.19 -22.30
N GLN A 153 5.54 2.74 -21.14
CA GLN A 153 6.47 2.76 -20.03
C GLN A 153 6.14 1.65 -19.04
N PRO A 154 7.01 0.62 -18.89
CA PRO A 154 6.83 -0.35 -17.83
C PRO A 154 7.17 0.30 -16.47
N PRO A 155 6.48 -0.09 -15.39
CA PRO A 155 6.86 0.33 -14.05
C PRO A 155 8.22 -0.29 -13.69
N VAL A 156 9.12 0.54 -13.15
CA VAL A 156 10.41 0.09 -12.65
C VAL A 156 10.42 0.24 -11.13
N ILE A 157 10.76 -0.83 -10.44
CA ILE A 157 10.99 -0.84 -9.00
C ILE A 157 12.47 -1.06 -8.78
N HIS A 158 13.15 -0.05 -8.25
CA HIS A 158 14.55 -0.14 -7.88
C HIS A 158 14.64 -0.53 -6.40
N VAL A 159 15.29 -1.65 -6.11
CA VAL A 159 15.57 -2.11 -4.76
C VAL A 159 17.05 -1.98 -4.49
N ASP A 160 17.40 -1.17 -3.50
CA ASP A 160 18.75 -1.04 -2.99
C ASP A 160 18.89 -1.85 -1.69
N SER A 161 19.60 -2.98 -1.78
CA SER A 161 19.82 -3.85 -0.63
C SER A 161 20.83 -3.29 0.38
N THR A 162 21.56 -2.23 0.01
CA THR A 162 22.50 -1.54 0.90
C THR A 162 21.84 -0.40 1.67
N ALA A 163 20.65 0.03 1.25
CA ALA A 163 19.90 1.03 2.00
C ALA A 163 19.53 0.47 3.39
N PRO A 164 19.83 1.20 4.46
CA PRO A 164 19.46 0.74 5.79
C PRO A 164 17.94 0.66 5.88
N LEU A 165 17.43 -0.53 6.19
CA LEU A 165 16.04 -0.74 6.55
C LEU A 165 15.84 -0.21 7.97
N TYR A 166 15.31 1.01 8.09
CA TYR A 166 14.95 1.63 9.35
C TYR A 166 13.52 1.26 9.77
#